data_925695cf240ede83a6c15ed0a3e24cdd
#
_entry.id   925695cf240ede83a6c15ed0a3e24cdd
#
_cell.length_a   1.000
_cell.length_b   1.000
_cell.length_c   1.000
_cell.angle_alpha   90.00
_cell.angle_beta   90.00
_cell.angle_gamma   90.00
#
_symmetry.space_group_name_H-M   'P 1'
#
loop_
_entity.id
_entity.type
_entity.pdbx_description
1 polymer ?
#
loop_
_entity_poly.entity_id
_entity_poly.type
_entity_poly.pdbx_seq_one_letter_code
_entity_poly.pdbx_strand_id
1 'polypeptide(L)'
;MLEPDSPIVADAVLMNRLAQRDSTALVELERRHRSSLYAQVYGVLMDATSAERVVRDTFAQLWFEASHYVGRTTPLALLRDMARELARAERALKESPGNRR
;
A
#
# COMPACT_ATOMS: atom_id res chain seq x y z
N MET A 1 -11.31 -8.38 29.56
CA MET A 1 -11.24 -8.49 28.96
C MET A 1 -10.88 -8.17 28.01
N LEU A 2 -10.68 -8.21 27.51
CA LEU A 2 -10.45 -7.80 26.64
C LEU A 2 -10.90 -7.55 25.77
N GLU A 3 -11.08 -7.21 25.25
CA GLU A 3 -11.48 -6.81 24.48
C GLU A 3 -11.58 -7.10 23.64
N PRO A 4 -11.83 -7.12 23.56
CA PRO A 4 -11.99 -7.63 22.80
C PRO A 4 -12.15 -7.42 21.78
N ASP A 5 -12.49 -7.07 21.90
CA ASP A 5 -12.89 -6.69 20.97
C ASP A 5 -12.12 -6.63 20.06
N SER A 6 -11.81 -6.69 20.15
CA SER A 6 -11.19 -6.63 19.09
C SER A 6 -9.96 -7.13 19.12
N PRO A 7 -9.86 -8.21 18.96
CA PRO A 7 -8.59 -8.77 18.85
C PRO A 7 -7.93 -8.13 17.70
N ILE A 8 -6.75 -7.78 17.92
CA ILE A 8 -5.98 -7.25 16.86
C ILE A 8 -5.54 -8.40 16.01
N VAL A 9 -6.08 -8.46 14.81
CA VAL A 9 -5.67 -9.47 13.85
C VAL A 9 -4.34 -9.03 13.27
N ALA A 10 -3.35 -9.90 13.31
CA ALA A 10 -2.04 -9.56 12.80
C ALA A 10 -2.07 -9.31 11.30
N ASP A 11 -1.22 -8.42 10.83
CA ASP A 11 -1.12 -8.14 9.41
C ASP A 11 -0.85 -9.40 8.59
N ALA A 12 -0.07 -10.33 9.15
CA ALA A 12 0.23 -11.57 8.42
C ALA A 12 -1.02 -12.40 8.17
N VAL A 13 -1.95 -12.40 9.13
CA VAL A 13 -3.21 -13.11 8.95
C VAL A 13 -4.03 -12.44 7.86
N LEU A 14 -4.04 -11.11 7.87
CA LEU A 14 -4.77 -10.37 6.83
C LEU A 14 -4.16 -10.65 5.47
N MET A 15 -2.84 -10.76 5.39
CA MET A 15 -2.19 -11.06 4.14
C MET A 15 -2.58 -12.41 3.59
N ASN A 16 -2.67 -13.42 4.47
CA ASN A 16 -3.13 -14.74 4.06
C ASN A 16 -4.55 -14.70 3.52
N ARG A 17 -5.42 -13.95 4.21
CA ARG A 17 -6.80 -13.82 3.78
C ARG A 17 -6.89 -13.08 2.46
N LEU A 18 -6.04 -12.08 2.29
CA LEU A 18 -5.99 -11.31 1.04
C LEU A 18 -5.59 -12.21 -0.12
N ALA A 19 -4.62 -13.09 0.10
CA ALA A 19 -4.19 -14.02 -0.93
C ALA A 19 -5.31 -14.97 -1.33
N GLN A 20 -6.29 -15.17 -0.45
CA GLN A 20 -7.45 -15.99 -0.73
C GLN A 20 -8.62 -15.16 -1.27
N ARG A 21 -8.33 -13.94 -1.64
CA ARG A 21 -9.32 -13.03 -2.24
C ARG A 21 -10.40 -12.57 -1.29
N ASP A 22 -10.03 -12.40 -0.03
CA ASP A 22 -10.92 -11.83 0.97
C ASP A 22 -10.78 -10.32 0.94
N SER A 23 -11.73 -9.64 0.32
CA SER A 23 -11.64 -8.20 0.15
C SER A 23 -11.75 -7.43 1.47
N THR A 24 -12.34 -8.04 2.49
CA THR A 24 -12.41 -7.36 3.79
C THR A 24 -11.01 -7.22 4.40
N ALA A 25 -10.12 -8.16 4.09
CA ALA A 25 -8.75 -8.05 4.55
C ALA A 25 -8.05 -6.86 3.91
N LEU A 26 -8.34 -6.58 2.64
CA LEU A 26 -7.77 -5.42 1.98
C LEU A 26 -8.25 -4.13 2.63
N VAL A 27 -9.55 -4.04 2.92
CA VAL A 27 -10.11 -2.86 3.57
C VAL A 27 -9.43 -2.61 4.91
N GLU A 28 -9.19 -3.68 5.67
CA GLU A 28 -8.56 -3.53 6.97
C GLU A 28 -7.09 -3.09 6.84
N LEU A 29 -6.37 -3.64 5.88
CA LEU A 29 -4.98 -3.23 5.66
C LEU A 29 -4.92 -1.77 5.22
N GLU A 30 -5.86 -1.35 4.39
CA GLU A 30 -5.95 0.05 4.00
C GLU A 30 -6.19 0.94 5.22
N ARG A 31 -7.12 0.54 6.06
CA ARG A 31 -7.43 1.32 7.25
C ARG A 31 -6.20 1.49 8.14
N ARG A 32 -5.42 0.44 8.28
CA ARG A 32 -4.26 0.46 9.17
C ARG A 32 -3.10 1.27 8.62
N HIS A 33 -2.88 1.20 7.32
CA HIS A 33 -1.62 1.69 6.77
C HIS A 33 -1.73 2.84 5.79
N ARG A 34 -2.95 3.23 5.43
CA ARG A 34 -3.12 4.30 4.45
C ARG A 34 -2.41 5.59 4.83
N SER A 35 -2.57 6.04 6.08
CA SER A 35 -1.98 7.32 6.48
C SER A 35 -0.46 7.30 6.44
N SER A 36 0.12 6.19 6.88
CA SER A 36 1.56 6.05 6.88
C SER A 36 2.11 6.05 5.45
N LEU A 37 1.43 5.33 4.55
CA LEU A 37 1.87 5.31 3.17
C LEU A 37 1.67 6.66 2.50
N TYR A 38 0.57 7.34 2.81
CA TYR A 38 0.34 8.66 2.26
C TYR A 38 1.47 9.61 2.65
N ALA A 39 1.87 9.59 3.91
CA ALA A 39 2.94 10.47 4.36
C ALA A 39 4.25 10.16 3.63
N GLN A 40 4.54 8.87 3.46
CA GLN A 40 5.73 8.46 2.74
C GLN A 40 5.72 8.95 1.30
N VAL A 41 4.60 8.76 0.61
CA VAL A 41 4.48 9.12 -0.79
C VAL A 41 4.45 10.63 -0.97
N TYR A 42 3.74 11.33 -0.08
CA TYR A 42 3.70 12.78 -0.15
C TYR A 42 5.10 13.36 0.00
N GLY A 43 5.93 12.74 0.84
CA GLY A 43 7.31 13.21 1.00
C GLY A 43 8.11 13.17 -0.29
N VAL A 44 7.74 12.28 -1.19
CA VAL A 44 8.41 12.18 -2.49
C VAL A 44 7.80 13.12 -3.51
N LEU A 45 6.46 13.16 -3.57
CA LEU A 45 5.76 13.83 -4.66
C LEU A 45 5.37 15.27 -4.35
N MET A 46 5.20 15.60 -3.09
CA MET A 46 4.82 16.95 -2.66
C MET A 46 3.55 17.43 -3.34
N ASP A 47 2.64 16.50 -3.62
CA ASP A 47 1.39 16.80 -4.29
C ASP A 47 0.32 15.85 -3.79
N ALA A 48 -0.72 16.41 -3.17
CA ALA A 48 -1.73 15.60 -2.51
C ALA A 48 -2.48 14.67 -3.46
N THR A 49 -2.86 15.19 -4.62
CA THR A 49 -3.61 14.39 -5.58
C THR A 49 -2.81 13.21 -6.09
N SER A 50 -1.55 13.46 -6.43
CA SER A 50 -0.68 12.38 -6.89
C SER A 50 -0.42 11.39 -5.78
N ALA A 51 -0.24 11.87 -4.55
CA ALA A 51 0.02 10.98 -3.43
C ALA A 51 -1.16 10.05 -3.18
N GLU A 52 -2.37 10.60 -3.22
CA GLU A 52 -3.56 9.77 -3.03
C GLU A 52 -3.69 8.71 -4.11
N ARG A 53 -3.39 9.08 -5.34
CA ARG A 53 -3.45 8.13 -6.45
C ARG A 53 -2.43 7.02 -6.27
N VAL A 54 -1.21 7.37 -5.90
CA VAL A 54 -0.17 6.36 -5.71
C VAL A 54 -0.52 5.43 -4.56
N VAL A 55 -1.06 5.96 -3.47
CA VAL A 55 -1.46 5.11 -2.36
C VAL A 55 -2.56 4.14 -2.79
N ARG A 56 -3.54 4.64 -3.51
CA ARG A 56 -4.60 3.77 -4.01
C ARG A 56 -4.04 2.68 -4.92
N ASP A 57 -3.15 3.06 -5.81
CA ASP A 57 -2.56 2.09 -6.73
C ASP A 57 -1.70 1.07 -6.00
N THR A 58 -1.08 1.48 -4.90
CA THR A 58 -0.29 0.56 -4.08
C THR A 58 -1.18 -0.56 -3.54
N PHE A 59 -2.34 -0.21 -2.99
CA PHE A 59 -3.23 -1.24 -2.46
C PHE A 59 -3.84 -2.08 -3.57
N ALA A 60 -4.07 -1.49 -4.73
CA ALA A 60 -4.55 -2.28 -5.87
C ALA A 60 -3.49 -3.29 -6.30
N GLN A 61 -2.24 -2.88 -6.33
CA GLN A 61 -1.16 -3.80 -6.68
C GLN A 61 -1.05 -4.92 -5.64
N LEU A 62 -1.18 -4.58 -4.37
CA LEU A 62 -1.14 -5.58 -3.32
C LEU A 62 -2.24 -6.64 -3.54
N TRP A 63 -3.43 -6.18 -3.90
CA TRP A 63 -4.53 -7.10 -4.15
C TRP A 63 -4.17 -8.13 -5.23
N PHE A 64 -3.54 -7.68 -6.29
CA PHE A 64 -3.20 -8.59 -7.38
C PHE A 64 -2.02 -9.49 -7.07
N GLU A 65 -1.10 -9.03 -6.23
CA GLU A 65 0.16 -9.74 -6.03
C GLU A 65 0.30 -10.44 -4.69
N ALA A 66 -0.75 -10.40 -3.86
CA ALA A 66 -0.62 -10.91 -2.49
C ALA A 66 -0.14 -12.35 -2.44
N SER A 67 -0.62 -13.20 -3.34
CA SER A 67 -0.27 -14.61 -3.30
C SER A 67 1.22 -14.86 -3.54
N HIS A 68 1.90 -13.94 -4.21
CA HIS A 68 3.34 -14.09 -4.46
C HIS A 68 4.16 -13.81 -3.21
N TYR A 69 3.62 -13.05 -2.27
CA TYR A 69 4.41 -12.55 -1.15
C TYR A 69 4.01 -13.10 0.20
N VAL A 70 2.96 -13.89 0.26
CA VAL A 70 2.54 -14.48 1.53
C VAL A 70 3.68 -15.27 2.13
N GLY A 71 3.99 -14.97 3.39
CA GLY A 71 5.05 -15.69 4.09
C GLY A 71 6.45 -15.26 3.75
N ARG A 72 6.63 -14.31 2.84
CA ARG A 72 7.96 -13.89 2.41
C ARG A 72 8.40 -12.57 2.99
N THR A 73 7.44 -11.74 3.36
CA THR A 73 7.75 -10.42 3.88
C THR A 73 6.55 -9.96 4.70
N THR A 74 6.75 -8.92 5.50
CA THR A 74 5.62 -8.36 6.22
C THR A 74 4.81 -7.50 5.29
N PRO A 75 3.50 -7.42 5.50
CA PRO A 75 2.66 -6.59 4.64
C PRO A 75 3.10 -5.13 4.61
N LEU A 76 3.49 -4.58 5.75
CA LEU A 76 3.90 -3.17 5.77
C LEU A 76 5.18 -2.95 4.98
N ALA A 77 6.16 -3.86 5.11
CA ALA A 77 7.39 -3.72 4.35
C ALA A 77 7.10 -3.79 2.86
N LEU A 78 6.23 -4.71 2.46
CA LEU A 78 5.86 -4.85 1.06
C LEU A 78 5.15 -3.60 0.56
N LEU A 79 4.19 -3.09 1.33
CA LEU A 79 3.47 -1.89 0.94
C LEU A 79 4.41 -0.70 0.79
N ARG A 80 5.37 -0.58 1.69
CA ARG A 80 6.33 0.52 1.61
C ARG A 80 7.20 0.42 0.38
N ASP A 81 7.62 -0.78 0.02
CA ASP A 81 8.43 -0.96 -1.18
C ASP A 81 7.63 -0.66 -2.44
N MET A 82 6.39 -1.15 -2.50
CA MET A 82 5.53 -0.88 -3.63
C MET A 82 5.26 0.62 -3.77
N ALA A 83 4.95 1.27 -2.66
CA ALA A 83 4.65 2.70 -2.68
C ALA A 83 5.88 3.50 -3.12
N ARG A 84 7.06 3.09 -2.67
CA ARG A 84 8.29 3.78 -3.07
C ARG A 84 8.52 3.66 -4.57
N GLU A 85 8.32 2.46 -5.11
CA GLU A 85 8.51 2.25 -6.53
C GLU A 85 7.54 3.08 -7.35
N LEU A 86 6.27 3.06 -6.96
CA LEU A 86 5.25 3.80 -7.69
C LEU A 86 5.47 5.31 -7.58
N ALA A 87 5.88 5.77 -6.40
CA ALA A 87 6.14 7.20 -6.21
C ALA A 87 7.32 7.66 -7.07
N ARG A 88 8.35 6.83 -7.13
CA ARG A 88 9.51 7.16 -7.96
C ARG A 88 9.15 7.22 -9.44
N ALA A 89 8.33 6.26 -9.87
CA ALA A 89 7.89 6.25 -11.27
C ALA A 89 7.05 7.48 -11.57
N GLU A 90 6.16 7.85 -10.67
CA GLU A 90 5.33 9.03 -10.86
C GLU A 90 6.18 10.29 -10.91
N ARG A 91 7.17 10.38 -10.03
CA ARG A 91 8.05 11.53 -10.00
C ARG A 91 8.87 11.63 -11.29
N ALA A 92 9.37 10.50 -11.77
CA ALA A 92 10.14 10.48 -13.01
C ALA A 92 9.31 10.96 -14.18
N LEU A 93 8.04 10.57 -14.24
CA LEU A 93 7.16 11.03 -15.29
C LEU A 93 6.94 12.53 -15.24
N LYS A 94 6.79 13.07 -14.04
CA LYS A 94 6.55 14.50 -13.89
C LYS A 94 7.78 15.33 -14.25
N GLU A 95 8.96 14.76 -14.06
CA GLU A 95 10.20 15.49 -14.30
C GLU A 95 10.80 15.23 -15.66
N SER A 96 10.19 14.36 -16.44
CA SER A 96 10.76 13.96 -17.72
C SER A 96 10.69 15.12 -18.71
N PRO A 97 11.83 15.53 -19.28
CA PRO A 97 11.82 16.62 -20.26
C PRO A 97 10.98 16.28 -21.49
N GLY A 98 10.92 15.01 -21.84
CA GLY A 98 10.17 14.61 -23.01
C GLY A 98 8.69 14.85 -22.90
N ASN A 99 8.20 14.96 -21.70
CA ASN A 99 6.79 15.20 -21.51
C ASN A 99 6.39 16.63 -21.76
N ARG A 100 7.38 17.48 -21.96
CA ARG A 100 7.11 18.81 -22.10
C ARG A 100 6.93 19.21 -23.42
N ARG A 101 6.84 18.58 -24.27
CA ARG A 101 6.73 19.10 -25.47
C ARG A 101 5.77 18.74 -26.05
#